data_3f0cd04eb8f6aaf50044f79a0ad6e5ac
#
_entry.id   3f0cd04eb8f6aaf50044f79a0ad6e5ac
#
_cell.length_a   1.000
_cell.length_b   1.000
_cell.length_c   1.000
_cell.angle_alpha   90.00
_cell.angle_beta   90.00
_cell.angle_gamma   90.00
#
_symmetry.space_group_name_H-M   'P 1'
#
loop_
_entity.id
_entity.type
_entity.pdbx_description
1 polymer ?
#
loop_
_entity_poly.entity_id
_entity_poly.type
_entity_poly.pdbx_seq_one_letter_code
_entity_poly.pdbx_strand_id
1 'polypeptide(L)'
;MKRFMLILAPLALAAFTTFGGDTNAGIWKWSLAGQNGETILKLKQDGEKLTGSYTNQFGKAEITDGSLKDGDITFKVKRELNGQAFLIKYSGKLSGDKITGKCEFDINGQTRALEWEAKRDTTKAADANGNWNTALILSDGNRIEAMLKLKQDGDKLTGATVRNENETQIQDGKIVGNEITFTVTRDRDGRKVTAKYKGKITGDTVKGKVESDWSGDWQTLDWEGTRGK
;
A
#
# COMPACT_ATOMS: atom_id res chain seq x y z
N MET A 1 17.93 71.50 -20.27
CA MET A 1 17.54 70.25 -20.98
C MET A 1 17.91 69.05 -20.11
N LYS A 2 16.96 68.52 -19.37
CA LYS A 2 17.19 67.34 -18.50
C LYS A 2 16.70 66.09 -19.27
N ARG A 3 17.64 65.18 -19.58
CA ARG A 3 17.33 63.91 -20.26
C ARG A 3 16.89 62.92 -19.18
N PHE A 4 15.62 62.50 -19.25
CA PHE A 4 15.11 61.35 -18.48
C PHE A 4 15.56 60.07 -19.18
N MET A 5 16.32 59.26 -18.48
CA MET A 5 16.74 57.93 -18.91
C MET A 5 15.73 56.93 -18.37
N LEU A 6 14.89 56.36 -19.27
CA LEU A 6 13.97 55.30 -18.96
C LEU A 6 14.74 53.95 -18.80
N ILE A 7 14.81 53.43 -17.61
CA ILE A 7 15.35 52.10 -17.37
C ILE A 7 14.21 51.11 -17.53
N LEU A 8 14.21 50.34 -18.63
CA LEU A 8 13.36 49.18 -18.84
C LEU A 8 13.94 48.03 -18.01
N ALA A 9 13.22 47.61 -16.95
CA ALA A 9 13.51 46.37 -16.24
C ALA A 9 12.97 45.19 -17.07
N PRO A 10 13.74 44.10 -17.27
CA PRO A 10 13.21 42.93 -17.93
C PRO A 10 12.24 42.18 -16.97
N LEU A 11 11.02 42.05 -17.46
CA LEU A 11 10.00 41.19 -16.83
C LEU A 11 10.45 39.71 -16.95
N ALA A 12 10.97 39.16 -15.89
CA ALA A 12 11.28 37.74 -15.84
C ALA A 12 9.95 36.95 -15.87
N LEU A 13 9.66 36.36 -17.02
CA LEU A 13 8.57 35.43 -17.21
C LEU A 13 8.93 34.15 -16.43
N ALA A 14 8.42 34.03 -15.21
CA ALA A 14 8.49 32.78 -14.48
C ALA A 14 7.68 31.73 -15.24
N ALA A 15 8.35 30.82 -15.90
CA ALA A 15 7.73 29.62 -16.46
C ALA A 15 7.16 28.83 -15.30
N PHE A 16 5.83 28.88 -15.13
CA PHE A 16 5.11 27.90 -14.31
C PHE A 16 5.25 26.56 -15.01
N THR A 17 6.19 25.75 -14.56
CA THR A 17 6.16 24.32 -14.86
C THR A 17 4.90 23.78 -14.21
N THR A 18 3.89 23.50 -15.01
CA THR A 18 2.77 22.67 -14.61
C THR A 18 3.38 21.34 -14.18
N PHE A 19 3.33 21.03 -12.90
CA PHE A 19 3.53 19.67 -12.40
C PHE A 19 2.42 18.84 -13.04
N GLY A 20 2.73 18.23 -14.18
CA GLY A 20 1.94 17.13 -14.72
C GLY A 20 1.93 16.07 -13.64
N GLY A 21 0.75 15.78 -13.08
CA GLY A 21 0.62 14.72 -12.09
C GLY A 21 1.26 13.46 -12.65
N ASP A 22 2.09 12.81 -11.85
CA ASP A 22 2.83 11.57 -12.20
C ASP A 22 1.84 10.49 -12.64
N THR A 23 1.53 10.46 -13.95
CA THR A 23 0.56 9.53 -14.54
C THR A 23 1.01 8.07 -14.41
N ASN A 24 2.31 7.84 -14.17
CA ASN A 24 2.92 6.51 -14.10
C ASN A 24 3.21 6.04 -12.66
N ALA A 25 3.09 6.93 -11.67
CA ALA A 25 3.06 6.54 -10.27
C ALA A 25 1.79 5.73 -9.97
N GLY A 26 1.83 4.88 -8.94
CA GLY A 26 0.66 4.13 -8.52
C GLY A 26 0.97 2.73 -8.03
N ILE A 27 -0.09 1.97 -7.86
CA ILE A 27 -0.03 0.59 -7.42
C ILE A 27 -0.22 -0.31 -8.63
N TRP A 28 0.67 -1.29 -8.78
CA TRP A 28 0.65 -2.27 -9.85
C TRP A 28 0.59 -3.66 -9.25
N LYS A 29 -0.21 -4.54 -9.83
CA LYS A 29 -0.45 -5.89 -9.33
C LYS A 29 -0.27 -6.93 -10.41
N TRP A 30 0.34 -8.07 -10.06
CA TRP A 30 0.44 -9.24 -10.92
C TRP A 30 0.67 -10.52 -10.13
N SER A 31 0.48 -11.65 -10.80
CA SER A 31 0.90 -12.96 -10.32
C SER A 31 1.81 -13.60 -11.36
N LEU A 32 2.91 -14.20 -10.95
CA LEU A 32 3.76 -14.98 -11.85
C LEU A 32 3.19 -16.38 -12.02
N ALA A 33 3.29 -16.92 -13.22
CA ALA A 33 2.86 -18.28 -13.52
C ALA A 33 3.59 -19.28 -12.60
N GLY A 34 2.83 -20.17 -11.96
CA GLY A 34 3.36 -21.17 -11.03
C GLY A 34 3.69 -20.66 -9.62
N GLN A 35 3.36 -19.40 -9.30
CA GLN A 35 3.48 -18.85 -7.94
C GLN A 35 2.08 -18.62 -7.35
N ASN A 36 1.88 -19.09 -6.12
CA ASN A 36 0.71 -18.74 -5.33
C ASN A 36 0.94 -17.37 -4.69
N GLY A 37 0.12 -16.39 -5.05
CA GLY A 37 0.15 -15.06 -4.45
C GLY A 37 0.29 -13.93 -5.47
N GLU A 38 -0.21 -12.78 -5.06
CA GLU A 38 -0.15 -11.54 -5.82
C GLU A 38 1.13 -10.77 -5.48
N THR A 39 1.75 -10.18 -6.47
CA THR A 39 2.83 -9.20 -6.28
C THR A 39 2.24 -7.80 -6.38
N ILE A 40 2.58 -6.95 -5.44
CA ILE A 40 2.18 -5.55 -5.38
C ILE A 40 3.44 -4.69 -5.52
N LEU A 41 3.46 -3.83 -6.53
CA LEU A 41 4.50 -2.84 -6.76
C LEU A 41 3.90 -1.44 -6.59
N LYS A 42 4.41 -0.69 -5.63
CA LYS A 42 4.08 0.73 -5.47
C LYS A 42 5.18 1.54 -6.10
N LEU A 43 4.84 2.35 -7.09
CA LEU A 43 5.78 3.20 -7.81
C LEU A 43 5.55 4.68 -7.48
N LYS A 44 6.66 5.40 -7.35
CA LYS A 44 6.74 6.87 -7.41
C LYS A 44 7.70 7.22 -8.53
N GLN A 45 7.37 8.26 -9.28
CA GLN A 45 8.18 8.75 -10.39
C GLN A 45 8.68 10.17 -10.09
N ASP A 46 9.94 10.40 -10.41
CA ASP A 46 10.57 11.73 -10.37
C ASP A 46 11.41 11.86 -11.65
N GLY A 47 10.87 12.56 -12.66
CA GLY A 47 11.42 12.55 -14.00
C GLY A 47 11.47 11.14 -14.61
N GLU A 48 12.65 10.70 -15.03
CA GLU A 48 12.85 9.32 -15.51
C GLU A 48 13.09 8.32 -14.38
N LYS A 49 13.36 8.79 -13.16
CA LYS A 49 13.68 7.92 -12.01
C LYS A 49 12.43 7.33 -11.39
N LEU A 50 12.47 6.02 -11.14
CA LEU A 50 11.45 5.32 -10.37
C LEU A 50 12.00 4.91 -9.01
N THR A 51 11.17 5.09 -7.99
CA THR A 51 11.36 4.57 -6.64
C THR A 51 10.10 3.84 -6.20
N GLY A 52 10.21 3.00 -5.19
CA GLY A 52 9.01 2.32 -4.70
C GLY A 52 9.29 1.04 -3.97
N SER A 53 8.23 0.34 -3.61
CA SER A 53 8.31 -0.91 -2.88
C SER A 53 7.62 -2.05 -3.60
N TYR A 54 8.25 -3.20 -3.53
CA TYR A 54 7.81 -4.48 -4.07
C TYR A 54 7.40 -5.39 -2.92
N THR A 55 6.20 -5.95 -2.95
CA THR A 55 5.69 -6.84 -1.90
C THR A 55 5.06 -8.08 -2.52
N ASN A 56 5.39 -9.25 -2.03
CA ASN A 56 4.75 -10.52 -2.38
C ASN A 56 4.74 -11.45 -1.17
N GLN A 57 4.38 -12.73 -1.36
CA GLN A 57 4.34 -13.74 -0.29
C GLN A 57 5.68 -13.92 0.47
N PHE A 58 6.82 -13.56 -0.13
CA PHE A 58 8.14 -13.62 0.49
C PHE A 58 8.55 -12.33 1.22
N GLY A 59 7.62 -11.38 1.40
CA GLY A 59 7.83 -10.13 2.13
C GLY A 59 8.02 -8.91 1.24
N LYS A 60 8.40 -7.79 1.88
CA LYS A 60 8.61 -6.49 1.25
C LYS A 60 10.07 -6.27 0.90
N ALA A 61 10.34 -5.59 -0.21
CA ALA A 61 11.64 -5.04 -0.59
C ALA A 61 11.45 -3.68 -1.26
N GLU A 62 12.45 -2.82 -1.20
CA GLU A 62 12.47 -1.60 -2.01
C GLU A 62 13.05 -1.92 -3.40
N ILE A 63 12.55 -1.23 -4.44
CA ILE A 63 13.15 -1.32 -5.76
C ILE A 63 14.42 -0.49 -5.83
N THR A 64 15.38 -0.92 -6.64
CA THR A 64 16.61 -0.19 -6.95
C THR A 64 16.76 -0.02 -8.44
N ASP A 65 17.56 0.96 -8.87
CA ASP A 65 17.85 1.25 -10.28
C ASP A 65 16.57 1.38 -11.14
N GLY A 66 15.52 1.97 -10.54
CA GLY A 66 14.26 2.17 -11.22
C GLY A 66 14.34 3.30 -12.24
N SER A 67 13.90 3.02 -13.46
CA SER A 67 13.82 3.99 -14.57
C SER A 67 12.58 3.79 -15.42
N LEU A 68 12.04 4.91 -15.91
CA LEU A 68 10.98 4.92 -16.92
C LEU A 68 11.33 5.98 -17.96
N LYS A 69 11.56 5.53 -19.19
CA LYS A 69 11.91 6.38 -20.33
C LYS A 69 11.15 5.91 -21.56
N ASP A 70 10.44 6.81 -22.22
CA ASP A 70 9.67 6.53 -23.45
C ASP A 70 8.75 5.30 -23.36
N GLY A 71 8.21 5.07 -22.15
CA GLY A 71 7.38 3.92 -21.80
C GLY A 71 8.17 2.65 -21.47
N ASP A 72 9.50 2.62 -21.60
CA ASP A 72 10.32 1.52 -21.16
C ASP A 72 10.59 1.63 -19.66
N ILE A 73 10.15 0.61 -18.92
CA ILE A 73 10.32 0.53 -17.47
C ILE A 73 11.37 -0.52 -17.12
N THR A 74 12.28 -0.16 -16.22
CA THR A 74 13.25 -1.09 -15.64
C THR A 74 13.34 -0.86 -14.14
N PHE A 75 13.58 -1.91 -13.37
CA PHE A 75 13.91 -1.83 -11.96
C PHE A 75 14.52 -3.16 -11.47
N LYS A 76 15.14 -3.13 -10.30
CA LYS A 76 15.72 -4.31 -9.67
C LYS A 76 15.11 -4.52 -8.29
N VAL A 77 15.03 -5.79 -7.87
CA VAL A 77 14.58 -6.19 -6.54
C VAL A 77 15.60 -7.17 -5.95
N LYS A 78 16.18 -6.80 -4.81
CA LYS A 78 17.06 -7.71 -4.06
C LYS A 78 16.21 -8.63 -3.19
N ARG A 79 16.48 -9.92 -3.25
CA ARG A 79 15.83 -10.97 -2.46
C ARG A 79 16.87 -11.84 -1.79
N GLU A 80 16.43 -12.57 -0.78
CA GLU A 80 17.22 -13.58 -0.09
C GLU A 80 16.43 -14.89 -0.05
N LEU A 81 17.09 -15.98 -0.36
CA LEU A 81 16.56 -17.33 -0.27
C LEU A 81 17.59 -18.23 0.41
N ASN A 82 17.23 -18.84 1.53
CA ASN A 82 18.12 -19.71 2.31
C ASN A 82 19.47 -19.06 2.67
N GLY A 83 19.45 -17.76 3.04
CA GLY A 83 20.65 -16.99 3.38
C GLY A 83 21.48 -16.52 2.16
N GLN A 84 21.07 -16.84 0.94
CA GLN A 84 21.74 -16.42 -0.28
C GLN A 84 20.98 -15.26 -0.95
N ALA A 85 21.66 -14.12 -1.11
CA ALA A 85 21.10 -12.97 -1.79
C ALA A 85 21.11 -13.17 -3.31
N PHE A 86 20.00 -12.82 -3.97
CA PHE A 86 19.91 -12.76 -5.42
C PHE A 86 19.17 -11.51 -5.88
N LEU A 87 19.37 -11.15 -7.13
CA LEU A 87 18.85 -9.96 -7.75
C LEU A 87 17.87 -10.34 -8.86
N ILE A 88 16.64 -9.79 -8.79
CA ILE A 88 15.68 -9.92 -9.87
C ILE A 88 15.70 -8.61 -10.65
N LYS A 89 15.93 -8.70 -11.97
CA LYS A 89 15.91 -7.57 -12.90
C LYS A 89 14.58 -7.61 -13.65
N TYR A 90 13.79 -6.54 -13.53
CA TYR A 90 12.55 -6.35 -14.26
C TYR A 90 12.77 -5.39 -15.41
N SER A 91 12.26 -5.75 -16.59
CA SER A 91 12.19 -4.87 -17.76
C SER A 91 10.82 -5.02 -18.42
N GLY A 92 10.29 -3.95 -19.01
CA GLY A 92 8.99 -4.02 -19.66
C GLY A 92 8.60 -2.74 -20.36
N LYS A 93 7.43 -2.78 -21.02
CA LYS A 93 6.79 -1.65 -21.67
C LYS A 93 5.52 -1.27 -20.94
N LEU A 94 5.44 -0.02 -20.55
CA LEU A 94 4.24 0.60 -19.98
C LEU A 94 3.32 1.09 -21.11
N SER A 95 2.08 0.66 -21.10
CA SER A 95 1.04 1.09 -22.02
C SER A 95 -0.27 1.26 -21.27
N GLY A 96 -0.66 2.52 -21.00
CA GLY A 96 -1.83 2.82 -20.18
C GLY A 96 -1.74 2.22 -18.79
N ASP A 97 -2.70 1.38 -18.45
CA ASP A 97 -2.78 0.72 -17.14
C ASP A 97 -2.19 -0.71 -17.13
N LYS A 98 -1.29 -0.99 -18.07
CA LYS A 98 -0.65 -2.29 -18.25
C LYS A 98 0.86 -2.15 -18.43
N ILE A 99 1.62 -3.03 -17.76
CA ILE A 99 3.05 -3.24 -18.02
C ILE A 99 3.23 -4.68 -18.45
N THR A 100 3.93 -4.89 -19.57
CA THR A 100 4.31 -6.24 -20.05
C THR A 100 5.81 -6.31 -20.24
N GLY A 101 6.42 -7.43 -19.87
CA GLY A 101 7.87 -7.53 -19.98
C GLY A 101 8.44 -8.84 -19.47
N LYS A 102 9.72 -8.81 -19.10
CA LYS A 102 10.46 -9.96 -18.58
C LYS A 102 11.10 -9.63 -17.24
N CYS A 103 11.16 -10.63 -16.36
CA CYS A 103 12.01 -10.58 -15.18
C CYS A 103 13.09 -11.64 -15.30
N GLU A 104 14.33 -11.27 -14.99
CA GLU A 104 15.51 -12.12 -15.07
C GLU A 104 16.13 -12.25 -13.69
N PHE A 105 16.57 -13.47 -13.34
CA PHE A 105 17.25 -13.75 -12.09
C PHE A 105 18.15 -14.96 -12.23
N ASP A 106 19.23 -14.99 -11.46
CA ASP A 106 20.21 -16.08 -11.46
C ASP A 106 19.95 -17.00 -10.27
N ILE A 107 19.79 -18.30 -10.56
CA ILE A 107 19.72 -19.35 -9.55
C ILE A 107 20.79 -20.39 -9.90
N ASN A 108 21.70 -20.66 -8.96
CA ASN A 108 22.78 -21.65 -9.10
C ASN A 108 23.61 -21.45 -10.39
N GLY A 109 23.91 -20.20 -10.74
CA GLY A 109 24.72 -19.87 -11.93
C GLY A 109 23.97 -20.00 -13.26
N GLN A 110 22.65 -20.22 -13.22
CA GLN A 110 21.79 -20.23 -14.40
C GLN A 110 20.85 -19.04 -14.40
N THR A 111 20.92 -18.22 -15.44
CA THR A 111 19.97 -17.14 -15.67
C THR A 111 18.63 -17.71 -16.14
N ARG A 112 17.56 -17.34 -15.47
CA ARG A 112 16.19 -17.64 -15.85
C ARG A 112 15.46 -16.36 -16.18
N ALA A 113 14.61 -16.42 -17.21
CA ALA A 113 13.73 -15.34 -17.59
C ALA A 113 12.27 -15.80 -17.54
N LEU A 114 11.40 -14.98 -16.95
CA LEU A 114 9.97 -15.21 -16.93
C LEU A 114 9.28 -13.99 -17.51
N GLU A 115 8.22 -14.19 -18.24
CA GLU A 115 7.33 -13.10 -18.64
C GLU A 115 6.46 -12.66 -17.47
N TRP A 116 6.17 -11.37 -17.40
CA TRP A 116 5.28 -10.80 -16.41
C TRP A 116 4.38 -9.76 -17.04
N GLU A 117 3.18 -9.66 -16.49
CA GLU A 117 2.20 -8.68 -16.86
C GLU A 117 1.62 -8.07 -15.57
N ALA A 118 1.81 -6.77 -15.38
CA ALA A 118 1.21 -6.05 -14.28
C ALA A 118 0.06 -5.17 -14.79
N LYS A 119 -0.98 -5.08 -13.99
CA LYS A 119 -2.09 -4.14 -14.20
C LYS A 119 -2.05 -3.08 -13.11
N ARG A 120 -2.33 -1.84 -13.52
CA ARG A 120 -2.51 -0.76 -12.55
C ARG A 120 -3.72 -1.07 -11.67
N ASP A 121 -3.54 -0.96 -10.37
CA ASP A 121 -4.68 -0.93 -9.46
C ASP A 121 -5.36 0.44 -9.59
N THR A 122 -6.36 0.51 -10.44
CA THR A 122 -7.18 1.71 -10.63
C THR A 122 -8.24 1.87 -9.55
N THR A 123 -8.27 0.97 -8.58
CA THR A 123 -9.15 1.10 -7.43
C THR A 123 -8.78 2.39 -6.72
N LYS A 124 -9.65 3.38 -6.76
CA LYS A 124 -9.46 4.62 -6.00
C LYS A 124 -9.17 4.23 -4.56
N ALA A 125 -8.04 4.68 -4.04
CA ALA A 125 -7.71 4.41 -2.64
C ALA A 125 -8.94 4.78 -1.80
N ALA A 126 -9.40 3.83 -1.00
CA ALA A 126 -10.55 4.09 -0.16
C ALA A 126 -10.16 5.17 0.85
N ASP A 127 -11.08 6.07 1.13
CA ASP A 127 -10.95 6.99 2.25
C ASP A 127 -11.34 6.23 3.53
N ALA A 128 -10.36 6.00 4.39
CA ALA A 128 -10.59 5.36 5.68
C ALA A 128 -10.89 6.36 6.81
N ASN A 129 -10.79 7.67 6.55
CA ASN A 129 -11.03 8.68 7.59
C ASN A 129 -12.43 8.57 8.19
N GLY A 130 -12.52 8.90 9.47
CA GLY A 130 -13.78 9.06 10.17
C GLY A 130 -14.07 7.96 11.19
N ASN A 131 -15.30 7.97 11.68
CA ASN A 131 -15.79 7.01 12.65
C ASN A 131 -16.50 5.86 11.93
N TRP A 132 -16.25 4.65 12.38
CA TRP A 132 -16.82 3.44 11.83
C TRP A 132 -17.51 2.66 12.96
N ASN A 133 -18.79 2.36 12.82
CA ASN A 133 -19.49 1.44 13.70
C ASN A 133 -19.18 0.03 13.25
N THR A 134 -18.43 -0.70 14.05
CA THR A 134 -17.90 -2.02 13.69
C THR A 134 -18.41 -3.09 14.61
N ALA A 135 -18.43 -4.35 14.14
CA ALA A 135 -18.73 -5.51 14.96
C ALA A 135 -17.83 -6.70 14.60
N LEU A 136 -17.42 -7.43 15.61
CA LEU A 136 -16.92 -8.80 15.48
C LEU A 136 -18.11 -9.76 15.51
N ILE A 137 -18.13 -10.72 14.62
CA ILE A 137 -19.16 -11.76 14.54
C ILE A 137 -18.58 -13.02 15.16
N LEU A 138 -19.15 -13.46 16.25
CA LEU A 138 -18.76 -14.68 16.94
C LEU A 138 -19.34 -15.92 16.24
N SER A 139 -18.82 -17.10 16.55
CA SER A 139 -19.25 -18.37 15.96
C SER A 139 -20.71 -18.75 16.27
N ASP A 140 -21.25 -18.20 17.36
CA ASP A 140 -22.65 -18.36 17.77
C ASP A 140 -23.59 -17.32 17.15
N GLY A 141 -23.05 -16.43 16.29
CA GLY A 141 -23.78 -15.33 15.67
C GLY A 141 -23.91 -14.07 16.52
N ASN A 142 -23.43 -14.09 17.76
CA ASN A 142 -23.41 -12.90 18.60
C ASN A 142 -22.45 -11.84 18.02
N ARG A 143 -22.75 -10.56 18.29
CA ARG A 143 -22.01 -9.41 17.80
C ARG A 143 -21.34 -8.68 18.95
N ILE A 144 -20.06 -8.39 18.78
CA ILE A 144 -19.32 -7.53 19.71
C ILE A 144 -19.08 -6.19 19.00
N GLU A 145 -19.87 -5.17 19.39
CA GLU A 145 -19.82 -3.87 18.77
C GLU A 145 -18.68 -3.00 19.35
N ALA A 146 -18.12 -2.19 18.48
CA ALA A 146 -17.11 -1.18 18.82
C ALA A 146 -17.14 -0.04 17.80
N MET A 147 -16.75 1.16 18.22
CA MET A 147 -16.44 2.24 17.29
C MET A 147 -14.95 2.18 16.94
N LEU A 148 -14.65 2.32 15.64
CA LEU A 148 -13.29 2.48 15.15
C LEU A 148 -13.14 3.90 14.60
N LYS A 149 -12.28 4.70 15.21
CA LYS A 149 -11.93 6.04 14.75
C LYS A 149 -10.65 5.94 13.93
N LEU A 150 -10.67 6.38 12.68
CA LEU A 150 -9.50 6.33 11.80
C LEU A 150 -9.14 7.70 11.27
N LYS A 151 -7.83 7.95 11.18
CA LYS A 151 -7.21 9.04 10.45
C LYS A 151 -6.21 8.46 9.48
N GLN A 152 -6.35 8.83 8.21
CA GLN A 152 -5.49 8.41 7.12
C GLN A 152 -4.52 9.52 6.73
N ASP A 153 -3.24 9.17 6.60
CA ASP A 153 -2.18 9.99 6.03
C ASP A 153 -1.40 9.15 5.02
N GLY A 154 -1.71 9.35 3.74
CA GLY A 154 -1.21 8.47 2.68
C GLY A 154 -1.60 7.01 2.89
N ASP A 155 -0.62 6.14 3.04
CA ASP A 155 -0.80 4.71 3.31
C ASP A 155 -0.88 4.37 4.81
N LYS A 156 -0.64 5.35 5.69
CA LYS A 156 -0.62 5.15 7.14
C LYS A 156 -2.00 5.40 7.72
N LEU A 157 -2.43 4.51 8.60
CA LEU A 157 -3.61 4.68 9.43
C LEU A 157 -3.20 4.86 10.89
N THR A 158 -3.82 5.82 11.53
CA THR A 158 -3.77 6.04 12.98
C THR A 158 -5.19 6.12 13.52
N GLY A 159 -5.37 5.97 14.82
CA GLY A 159 -6.69 6.04 15.42
C GLY A 159 -6.85 5.06 16.57
N ALA A 160 -8.09 4.79 16.92
CA ALA A 160 -8.41 3.96 18.07
C ALA A 160 -9.70 3.16 17.89
N THR A 161 -9.78 2.04 18.58
CA THR A 161 -11.05 1.35 18.82
C THR A 161 -11.63 1.80 20.16
N VAL A 162 -12.93 2.06 20.20
CA VAL A 162 -13.65 2.47 21.40
C VAL A 162 -14.73 1.44 21.71
N ARG A 163 -14.69 0.87 22.91
CA ARG A 163 -15.68 -0.08 23.40
C ARG A 163 -15.95 0.16 24.88
N ASN A 164 -17.23 0.29 25.25
CA ASN A 164 -17.64 0.58 26.65
C ASN A 164 -16.82 1.74 27.24
N GLU A 165 -16.74 2.85 26.50
CA GLU A 165 -15.97 4.07 26.83
C GLU A 165 -14.45 3.90 26.91
N ASN A 166 -13.93 2.68 26.78
CA ASN A 166 -12.50 2.42 26.78
C ASN A 166 -11.95 2.60 25.36
N GLU A 167 -11.01 3.51 25.21
CA GLU A 167 -10.30 3.78 23.96
C GLU A 167 -8.96 3.04 23.94
N THR A 168 -8.70 2.30 22.85
CA THR A 168 -7.43 1.59 22.65
C THR A 168 -6.86 2.00 21.29
N GLN A 169 -5.65 2.53 21.29
CA GLN A 169 -4.97 2.97 20.07
C GLN A 169 -4.68 1.79 19.15
N ILE A 170 -4.85 2.00 17.84
CA ILE A 170 -4.39 1.04 16.84
C ILE A 170 -2.88 1.16 16.64
N GLN A 171 -2.25 0.05 16.28
CA GLN A 171 -0.82 -0.07 15.99
C GLN A 171 -0.66 -0.59 14.55
N ASP A 172 0.45 -0.24 13.90
CA ASP A 172 0.82 -0.72 12.56
C ASP A 172 -0.26 -0.51 11.48
N GLY A 173 -1.08 0.53 11.66
CA GLY A 173 -2.19 0.82 10.76
C GLY A 173 -1.72 1.18 9.35
N LYS A 174 -2.27 0.48 8.34
CA LYS A 174 -1.95 0.70 6.92
C LYS A 174 -3.19 0.54 6.05
N ILE A 175 -3.19 1.29 4.94
CA ILE A 175 -4.15 1.12 3.84
C ILE A 175 -3.39 0.95 2.53
N VAL A 176 -3.81 -0.01 1.70
CA VAL A 176 -3.27 -0.24 0.36
C VAL A 176 -4.43 -0.43 -0.60
N GLY A 177 -4.65 0.55 -1.48
CA GLY A 177 -5.87 0.58 -2.28
C GLY A 177 -7.10 0.69 -1.37
N ASN A 178 -7.87 -0.36 -1.26
CA ASN A 178 -9.03 -0.42 -0.37
C ASN A 178 -8.88 -1.45 0.78
N GLU A 179 -7.72 -2.07 0.92
CA GLU A 179 -7.43 -2.98 2.03
C GLU A 179 -6.82 -2.24 3.20
N ILE A 180 -7.38 -2.41 4.38
CA ILE A 180 -6.85 -1.89 5.64
C ILE A 180 -6.34 -3.01 6.53
N THR A 181 -5.25 -2.73 7.23
CA THR A 181 -4.69 -3.62 8.26
C THR A 181 -4.27 -2.78 9.45
N PHE A 182 -4.50 -3.30 10.64
CA PHE A 182 -3.99 -2.72 11.88
C PHE A 182 -4.02 -3.74 13.01
N THR A 183 -3.32 -3.44 14.09
CA THR A 183 -3.26 -4.27 15.30
C THR A 183 -3.83 -3.49 16.47
N VAL A 184 -4.51 -4.19 17.39
CA VAL A 184 -4.97 -3.65 18.68
C VAL A 184 -4.45 -4.56 19.76
N THR A 185 -3.73 -3.99 20.74
CA THR A 185 -3.25 -4.72 21.91
C THR A 185 -3.89 -4.13 23.16
N ARG A 186 -4.45 -4.97 24.00
CA ARG A 186 -5.08 -4.59 25.27
C ARG A 186 -4.49 -5.40 26.41
N ASP A 187 -4.45 -4.80 27.59
CA ASP A 187 -4.21 -5.56 28.81
C ASP A 187 -5.54 -6.13 29.31
N ARG A 188 -5.51 -7.40 29.65
CA ARG A 188 -6.63 -8.12 30.28
C ARG A 188 -6.09 -8.93 31.44
N ASP A 189 -6.36 -8.47 32.65
CA ASP A 189 -5.95 -9.17 33.89
C ASP A 189 -4.45 -9.48 33.91
N GLY A 190 -3.61 -8.50 33.46
CA GLY A 190 -2.15 -8.65 33.41
C GLY A 190 -1.63 -9.42 32.19
N ARG A 191 -2.51 -9.92 31.30
CA ARG A 191 -2.14 -10.57 30.03
C ARG A 191 -2.38 -9.61 28.87
N LYS A 192 -1.37 -9.44 28.01
CA LYS A 192 -1.53 -8.71 26.74
C LYS A 192 -2.27 -9.60 25.74
N VAL A 193 -3.40 -9.10 25.26
CA VAL A 193 -4.20 -9.72 24.21
C VAL A 193 -4.07 -8.90 22.94
N THR A 194 -3.80 -9.55 21.83
CA THR A 194 -3.59 -8.94 20.54
C THR A 194 -4.66 -9.34 19.54
N ALA A 195 -5.17 -8.38 18.80
CA ALA A 195 -6.08 -8.60 17.69
C ALA A 195 -5.52 -7.94 16.41
N LYS A 196 -5.36 -8.73 15.35
CA LYS A 196 -4.88 -8.30 14.05
C LYS A 196 -6.06 -8.22 13.10
N TYR A 197 -6.33 -7.01 12.62
CA TYR A 197 -7.42 -6.70 11.72
C TYR A 197 -6.94 -6.65 10.28
N LYS A 198 -7.68 -7.30 9.38
CA LYS A 198 -7.53 -7.16 7.94
C LYS A 198 -8.92 -7.03 7.32
N GLY A 199 -9.16 -5.96 6.57
CA GLY A 199 -10.47 -5.72 5.96
C GLY A 199 -10.37 -4.95 4.66
N LYS A 200 -11.49 -4.93 3.93
CA LYS A 200 -11.64 -4.20 2.67
C LYS A 200 -12.74 -3.17 2.80
N ILE A 201 -12.43 -1.91 2.49
CA ILE A 201 -13.39 -0.81 2.44
C ILE A 201 -14.04 -0.78 1.05
N THR A 202 -15.37 -0.68 1.02
CA THR A 202 -16.15 -0.48 -0.20
C THR A 202 -17.21 0.58 0.09
N GLY A 203 -16.99 1.80 -0.40
CA GLY A 203 -17.84 2.94 -0.03
C GLY A 203 -17.81 3.18 1.47
N ASP A 204 -18.97 3.15 2.10
CA ASP A 204 -19.13 3.35 3.54
C ASP A 204 -19.20 2.04 4.35
N THR A 205 -18.76 0.94 3.77
CA THR A 205 -18.69 -0.36 4.45
C THR A 205 -17.27 -0.89 4.54
N VAL A 206 -16.96 -1.60 5.60
CA VAL A 206 -15.74 -2.40 5.75
C VAL A 206 -16.12 -3.82 6.11
N LYS A 207 -15.47 -4.81 5.48
CA LYS A 207 -15.61 -6.23 5.81
C LYS A 207 -14.25 -6.90 5.81
N GLY A 208 -14.08 -7.88 6.70
CA GLY A 208 -12.82 -8.56 6.81
C GLY A 208 -12.77 -9.64 7.88
N LYS A 209 -11.57 -9.94 8.34
CA LYS A 209 -11.27 -10.90 9.38
C LYS A 209 -10.43 -10.27 10.48
N VAL A 210 -10.56 -10.83 11.66
CA VAL A 210 -9.74 -10.50 12.81
C VAL A 210 -9.16 -11.79 13.36
N GLU A 211 -7.85 -11.83 13.48
CA GLU A 211 -7.14 -12.88 14.20
C GLU A 211 -6.84 -12.38 15.61
N SER A 212 -7.25 -13.10 16.63
CA SER A 212 -7.08 -12.69 18.03
C SER A 212 -6.79 -13.88 18.94
N ASP A 213 -5.95 -13.66 19.96
CA ASP A 213 -5.64 -14.60 21.03
C ASP A 213 -6.47 -14.33 22.31
N TRP A 214 -7.62 -13.69 22.15
CA TRP A 214 -8.48 -13.29 23.26
C TRP A 214 -8.86 -14.42 24.21
N SER A 215 -9.13 -15.63 23.68
CA SER A 215 -9.49 -16.82 24.45
C SER A 215 -8.30 -17.63 24.95
N GLY A 216 -7.07 -17.22 24.64
CA GLY A 216 -5.85 -17.96 24.93
C GLY A 216 -5.21 -18.53 23.65
N ASP A 217 -6.02 -19.07 22.76
CA ASP A 217 -5.59 -19.54 21.45
C ASP A 217 -5.99 -18.55 20.35
N TRP A 218 -5.22 -18.54 19.27
CA TRP A 218 -5.52 -17.72 18.12
C TRP A 218 -6.81 -18.19 17.43
N GLN A 219 -7.75 -17.27 17.30
CA GLN A 219 -9.02 -17.49 16.60
C GLN A 219 -9.19 -16.45 15.50
N THR A 220 -9.88 -16.86 14.42
CA THR A 220 -10.25 -15.98 13.35
C THR A 220 -11.76 -15.72 13.38
N LEU A 221 -12.14 -14.45 13.46
CA LEU A 221 -13.53 -14.00 13.48
C LEU A 221 -13.83 -13.13 12.27
N ASP A 222 -15.09 -13.12 11.87
CA ASP A 222 -15.57 -12.13 10.91
C ASP A 222 -15.65 -10.75 11.54
N TRP A 223 -15.35 -9.74 10.74
CA TRP A 223 -15.37 -8.35 11.14
C TRP A 223 -16.04 -7.52 10.04
N GLU A 224 -16.96 -6.69 10.44
CA GLU A 224 -17.62 -5.76 9.53
C GLU A 224 -17.95 -4.43 10.22
N GLY A 225 -18.24 -3.42 9.39
CA GLY A 225 -18.64 -2.12 9.90
C GLY A 225 -19.18 -1.21 8.83
N THR A 226 -19.78 -0.13 9.29
CA THR A 226 -20.31 0.95 8.45
C THR A 226 -19.78 2.28 8.96
N ARG A 227 -19.57 3.23 8.03
CA ARG A 227 -19.17 4.59 8.40
C ARG A 227 -20.26 5.24 9.25
N GLY A 228 -19.89 5.81 10.38
CA GLY A 228 -20.76 6.66 11.20
C GLY A 228 -21.10 7.96 10.46
N LYS A 229 -22.31 8.41 10.64
CA LYS A 229 -22.77 9.74 10.14
C LYS A 229 -22.20 10.85 10.99
#